data_9d869bee196cc0605a822ead90031f59
#
_entry.id   9d869bee196cc0605a822ead90031f59
#
_cell.length_a   1.000
_cell.length_b   1.000
_cell.length_c   1.000
_cell.angle_alpha   90.00
_cell.angle_beta   90.00
_cell.angle_gamma   90.00
#
_symmetry.space_group_name_H-M   'P 1'
#
loop_
_entity.id
_entity.type
_entity.pdbx_description
1 polymer ?
#
loop_
_entity_poly.entity_id
_entity_poly.type
_entity_poly.pdbx_seq_one_letter_code
_entity_poly.pdbx_strand_id
1 'polypeptide(L)'
;ETGIGERITPIEVPPGRYMVIWPGRSVSTADIFNAPALTRDSESQTIHVFSDLLRNHWPALPGRNDLQTTAAQFEPAVLEALDKLAALGPEFGEPRMTGSGSAVFAPILNGDADASAPELSRLPSGWRGFCVSSLPEHPLKPWSEDAEEENLGV
;
A
#
# COMPACT_ATOMS: atom_id res chain seq x y z
N GLU A 1 -7.37 -6.08 12.43
CA GLU A 1 -7.63 -4.83 13.14
C GLU A 1 -9.13 -4.69 13.37
N THR A 2 -9.57 -4.48 14.59
CA THR A 2 -10.98 -4.35 14.97
C THR A 2 -11.18 -3.18 15.93
N GLY A 3 -12.44 -2.79 16.20
CA GLY A 3 -12.73 -1.56 16.94
C GLY A 3 -12.42 -0.32 16.12
N ILE A 4 -11.76 0.67 16.73
CA ILE A 4 -11.23 1.86 16.06
C ILE A 4 -9.75 1.70 15.66
N GLY A 5 -9.25 0.47 15.61
CA GLY A 5 -7.86 0.13 15.28
C GLY A 5 -6.99 -0.24 16.48
N GLU A 6 -7.57 -0.28 17.68
CA GLU A 6 -6.84 -0.60 18.92
C GLU A 6 -6.60 -2.10 19.12
N ARG A 7 -7.33 -2.95 18.39
CA ARG A 7 -7.18 -4.41 18.46
C ARG A 7 -6.43 -4.92 17.25
N ILE A 8 -5.15 -5.18 17.43
CA ILE A 8 -4.25 -5.65 16.37
C ILE A 8 -3.95 -7.14 16.62
N THR A 9 -4.18 -7.96 15.59
CA THR A 9 -3.73 -9.35 15.59
C THR A 9 -2.56 -9.47 14.61
N PRO A 10 -1.37 -9.88 15.07
CA PRO A 10 -0.23 -10.09 14.18
C PRO A 10 -0.54 -11.19 13.17
N ILE A 11 -0.12 -11.00 11.94
CA ILE A 11 -0.12 -12.01 10.88
C ILE A 11 1.26 -12.08 10.25
N GLU A 12 1.72 -13.30 9.98
CA GLU A 12 2.94 -13.50 9.21
C GLU A 12 2.64 -13.28 7.73
N VAL A 13 3.45 -12.43 7.10
CA VAL A 13 3.36 -12.10 5.69
C VAL A 13 4.70 -12.45 5.04
N PRO A 14 4.74 -13.27 3.97
CA PRO A 14 5.97 -13.57 3.27
C PRO A 14 6.63 -12.31 2.70
N PRO A 15 7.94 -12.31 2.43
CA PRO A 15 8.59 -11.22 1.73
C PRO A 15 7.94 -10.96 0.38
N GLY A 16 7.74 -9.70 0.04
CA GLY A 16 7.19 -9.26 -1.24
C GLY A 16 8.01 -8.13 -1.85
N ARG A 17 7.95 -8.00 -3.18
CA ARG A 17 8.57 -6.91 -3.93
C ARG A 17 7.49 -6.08 -4.60
N TYR A 18 7.73 -4.79 -4.67
CA TYR A 18 6.74 -3.84 -5.18
C TYR A 18 7.39 -2.78 -6.04
N MET A 19 6.70 -2.41 -7.10
CA MET A 19 6.95 -1.17 -7.82
C MET A 19 6.11 -0.07 -7.19
N VAL A 20 6.75 1.06 -6.86
CA VAL A 20 6.10 2.22 -6.23
C VAL A 20 6.31 3.43 -7.11
N ILE A 21 5.27 4.20 -7.37
CA ILE A 21 5.35 5.51 -8.02
C ILE A 21 4.78 6.56 -7.06
N TRP A 22 5.55 7.62 -6.85
CA TRP A 22 5.10 8.83 -6.18
C TRP A 22 5.05 9.99 -7.18
N PRO A 23 3.86 10.56 -7.46
CA PRO A 23 3.70 11.59 -8.49
C PRO A 23 4.13 12.99 -8.05
N GLY A 24 4.83 13.12 -6.93
CA GLY A 24 5.36 14.43 -6.47
C GLY A 24 4.28 15.41 -6.01
N ARG A 25 3.08 14.92 -5.75
CA ARG A 25 1.93 15.69 -5.26
C ARG A 25 1.49 15.19 -3.91
N SER A 26 0.90 16.05 -3.11
CA SER A 26 0.26 15.65 -1.85
C SER A 26 -1.25 15.74 -1.99
N VAL A 27 -1.94 14.80 -1.38
CA VAL A 27 -3.41 14.82 -1.23
C VAL A 27 -3.73 15.10 0.23
N SER A 28 -4.64 16.03 0.47
CA SER A 28 -5.09 16.33 1.82
C SER A 28 -5.92 15.19 2.37
N THR A 29 -5.41 14.51 3.38
CA THR A 29 -6.13 13.43 4.07
C THR A 29 -7.46 13.94 4.65
N ALA A 30 -7.47 15.16 5.20
CA ALA A 30 -8.67 15.77 5.75
C ALA A 30 -9.74 16.00 4.67
N ASP A 31 -9.34 16.46 3.48
CA ASP A 31 -10.28 16.70 2.39
C ASP A 31 -10.88 15.40 1.87
N ILE A 32 -10.07 14.32 1.77
CA ILE A 32 -10.56 13.00 1.41
C ILE A 32 -11.61 12.52 2.42
N PHE A 33 -11.30 12.59 3.72
CA PHE A 33 -12.22 12.12 4.77
C PHE A 33 -13.49 12.98 4.87
N ASN A 34 -13.44 14.24 4.48
CA ASN A 34 -14.62 15.13 4.46
C ASN A 34 -15.41 15.03 3.15
N ALA A 35 -14.91 14.35 2.14
CA ALA A 35 -15.58 14.26 0.84
C ALA A 35 -16.91 13.49 0.93
N PRO A 36 -18.01 14.04 0.39
CA PRO A 36 -19.29 13.34 0.35
C PRO A 36 -19.28 12.05 -0.47
N ALA A 37 -18.37 11.97 -1.44
CA ALA A 37 -18.21 10.80 -2.33
C ALA A 37 -17.43 9.66 -1.69
N LEU A 38 -16.88 9.83 -0.49
CA LEU A 38 -16.12 8.79 0.18
C LEU A 38 -17.03 7.63 0.61
N THR A 39 -16.72 6.42 0.16
CA THR A 39 -17.39 5.19 0.61
C THR A 39 -17.03 4.91 2.08
N ARG A 40 -18.04 4.81 2.94
CA ARG A 40 -17.86 4.59 4.39
C ARG A 40 -18.51 3.30 4.90
N ASP A 41 -19.24 2.61 4.04
CA ASP A 41 -20.06 1.44 4.33
C ASP A 41 -19.56 0.19 3.59
N SER A 42 -18.24 0.13 3.34
CA SER A 42 -17.61 -1.05 2.75
C SER A 42 -17.83 -2.28 3.63
N GLU A 43 -18.12 -3.41 2.99
CA GLU A 43 -18.25 -4.68 3.70
C GLU A 43 -16.96 -5.03 4.45
N SER A 44 -17.10 -5.36 5.74
CA SER A 44 -15.97 -5.80 6.54
C SER A 44 -15.53 -7.21 6.13
N GLN A 45 -14.22 -7.40 5.95
CA GLN A 45 -13.66 -8.73 5.70
C GLN A 45 -13.19 -9.37 7.01
N THR A 46 -13.47 -10.63 7.20
CA THR A 46 -13.00 -11.36 8.38
C THR A 46 -11.51 -11.69 8.23
N ILE A 47 -10.79 -11.75 9.36
CA ILE A 47 -9.36 -12.04 9.39
C ILE A 47 -9.02 -13.41 8.75
N HIS A 48 -9.90 -14.40 8.86
CA HIS A 48 -9.69 -15.72 8.25
C HIS A 48 -9.70 -15.63 6.73
N VAL A 49 -10.68 -14.95 6.14
CA VAL A 49 -10.76 -14.74 4.69
C VAL A 49 -9.54 -13.97 4.20
N PHE A 50 -9.13 -12.94 4.93
CA PHE A 50 -7.95 -12.15 4.58
C PHE A 50 -6.66 -12.98 4.63
N SER A 51 -6.48 -13.80 5.68
CA SER A 51 -5.30 -14.66 5.82
C SER A 51 -5.23 -15.74 4.73
N ASP A 52 -6.36 -16.32 4.34
CA ASP A 52 -6.42 -17.30 3.27
C ASP A 52 -6.14 -16.66 1.90
N LEU A 53 -6.65 -15.46 1.66
CA LEU A 53 -6.36 -14.69 0.45
C LEU A 53 -4.87 -14.34 0.36
N LEU A 54 -4.23 -13.91 1.46
CA LEU A 54 -2.80 -13.65 1.49
C LEU A 54 -1.99 -14.90 1.14
N ARG A 55 -2.30 -16.06 1.74
CA ARG A 55 -1.56 -17.31 1.48
C ARG A 55 -1.65 -17.75 0.03
N ASN A 56 -2.81 -17.55 -0.60
CA ASN A 56 -3.10 -18.07 -1.94
C ASN A 56 -2.73 -17.10 -3.06
N HIS A 57 -2.64 -15.79 -2.78
CA HIS A 57 -2.46 -14.76 -3.80
C HIS A 57 -1.23 -13.87 -3.58
N TRP A 58 -0.44 -14.12 -2.52
CA TRP A 58 0.78 -13.35 -2.29
C TRP A 58 1.73 -13.36 -3.50
N PRO A 59 2.34 -12.24 -3.89
CA PRO A 59 2.32 -10.93 -3.24
C PRO A 59 1.15 -10.01 -3.68
N ALA A 60 0.19 -10.50 -4.45
CA ALA A 60 -1.01 -9.77 -4.77
C ALA A 60 -1.86 -9.58 -3.50
N LEU A 61 -2.02 -8.33 -3.08
CA LEU A 61 -2.77 -8.00 -1.87
C LEU A 61 -4.27 -8.06 -2.13
N PRO A 62 -5.05 -8.79 -1.31
CA PRO A 62 -6.50 -8.75 -1.41
C PRO A 62 -7.06 -7.40 -0.94
N GLY A 63 -8.32 -7.13 -1.29
CA GLY A 63 -9.04 -5.93 -0.88
C GLY A 63 -8.80 -4.72 -1.79
N ARG A 64 -9.25 -3.57 -1.36
CA ARG A 64 -9.19 -2.30 -2.10
C ARG A 64 -8.82 -1.16 -1.15
N ASN A 65 -8.49 0.01 -1.71
CA ASN A 65 -8.34 1.24 -0.95
C ASN A 65 -9.55 2.14 -1.22
N ASP A 66 -10.46 2.26 -0.27
CA ASP A 66 -11.69 3.04 -0.43
C ASP A 66 -11.43 4.56 -0.57
N LEU A 67 -10.24 5.02 -0.20
CA LEU A 67 -9.83 6.41 -0.39
C LEU A 67 -9.37 6.69 -1.82
N GLN A 68 -9.00 5.68 -2.60
CA GLN A 68 -8.33 5.83 -3.90
C GLN A 68 -9.17 6.63 -4.91
N THR A 69 -10.44 6.30 -5.07
CA THR A 69 -11.32 6.99 -6.01
C THR A 69 -11.47 8.47 -5.66
N THR A 70 -11.65 8.76 -4.36
CA THR A 70 -11.78 10.12 -3.87
C THR A 70 -10.47 10.88 -4.02
N ALA A 71 -9.34 10.28 -3.67
CA ALA A 71 -8.02 10.89 -3.85
C ALA A 71 -7.73 11.24 -5.31
N ALA A 72 -8.08 10.35 -6.25
CA ALA A 72 -7.91 10.59 -7.68
C ALA A 72 -8.79 11.73 -8.22
N GLN A 73 -9.92 12.02 -7.58
CA GLN A 73 -10.75 13.20 -7.92
C GLN A 73 -10.08 14.51 -7.51
N PHE A 74 -9.40 14.54 -6.36
CA PHE A 74 -8.67 15.70 -5.87
C PHE A 74 -7.33 15.89 -6.57
N GLU A 75 -6.64 14.79 -6.90
CA GLU A 75 -5.33 14.80 -7.54
C GLU A 75 -5.30 13.77 -8.68
N PRO A 76 -5.54 14.21 -9.93
CA PRO A 76 -5.55 13.34 -11.10
C PRO A 76 -4.24 12.58 -11.36
N ALA A 77 -3.11 13.10 -10.86
CA ALA A 77 -1.82 12.41 -10.98
C ALA A 77 -1.81 11.04 -10.28
N VAL A 78 -2.71 10.80 -9.33
CA VAL A 78 -2.92 9.47 -8.71
C VAL A 78 -3.41 8.47 -9.77
N LEU A 79 -4.41 8.86 -10.57
CA LEU A 79 -4.94 8.00 -11.64
C LEU A 79 -3.88 7.74 -12.70
N GLU A 80 -3.17 8.78 -13.15
CA GLU A 80 -2.09 8.64 -14.13
C GLU A 80 -0.98 7.71 -13.64
N ALA A 81 -0.66 7.73 -12.34
CA ALA A 81 0.34 6.85 -11.75
C ALA A 81 -0.15 5.40 -11.68
N LEU A 82 -1.43 5.17 -11.37
CA LEU A 82 -2.06 3.85 -11.42
C LEU A 82 -2.04 3.28 -12.84
N ASP A 83 -2.40 4.09 -13.85
CA ASP A 83 -2.40 3.69 -15.26
C ASP A 83 -0.99 3.31 -15.73
N LYS A 84 0.04 4.05 -15.30
CA LYS A 84 1.43 3.71 -15.61
C LYS A 84 1.85 2.37 -15.02
N LEU A 85 1.48 2.07 -13.78
CA LEU A 85 1.75 0.77 -13.18
C LEU A 85 0.97 -0.35 -13.88
N ALA A 86 -0.30 -0.12 -14.23
CA ALA A 86 -1.11 -1.09 -14.96
C ALA A 86 -0.55 -1.44 -16.35
N ALA A 87 0.14 -0.50 -16.98
CA ALA A 87 0.76 -0.68 -18.29
C ALA A 87 2.09 -1.44 -18.26
N LEU A 88 2.64 -1.77 -17.08
CA LEU A 88 3.94 -2.44 -16.97
C LEU A 88 3.93 -3.90 -17.48
N GLY A 89 2.80 -4.58 -17.42
CA GLY A 89 2.65 -5.93 -17.95
C GLY A 89 2.16 -6.95 -16.92
N PRO A 90 1.98 -8.23 -17.36
CA PRO A 90 1.35 -9.27 -16.55
C PRO A 90 2.23 -9.79 -15.40
N GLU A 91 3.51 -9.45 -15.36
CA GLU A 91 4.42 -9.73 -14.26
C GLU A 91 4.16 -8.88 -13.01
N PHE A 92 3.30 -7.86 -13.14
CA PHE A 92 2.85 -7.02 -12.04
C PHE A 92 1.40 -7.33 -11.69
N GLY A 93 1.07 -7.26 -10.42
CA GLY A 93 -0.30 -7.34 -9.96
C GLY A 93 -1.05 -6.02 -10.09
N GLU A 94 -2.31 -6.03 -9.70
CA GLU A 94 -3.18 -4.87 -9.78
C GLU A 94 -2.61 -3.68 -8.99
N PRO A 95 -2.44 -2.50 -9.62
CA PRO A 95 -1.93 -1.32 -8.95
C PRO A 95 -2.94 -0.74 -7.98
N ARG A 96 -2.41 -0.15 -6.90
CA ARG A 96 -3.23 0.41 -5.83
C ARG A 96 -2.55 1.61 -5.17
N MET A 97 -3.36 2.54 -4.71
CA MET A 97 -2.89 3.65 -3.88
C MET A 97 -2.58 3.18 -2.46
N THR A 98 -1.51 3.67 -1.85
CA THR A 98 -1.18 3.40 -0.45
C THR A 98 -1.65 4.52 0.46
N GLY A 99 -2.28 4.16 1.57
CA GLY A 99 -2.81 5.13 2.55
C GLY A 99 -3.80 6.10 1.92
N SER A 100 -3.67 7.38 2.23
CA SER A 100 -4.44 8.49 1.63
C SER A 100 -3.83 9.03 0.33
N GLY A 101 -2.76 8.43 -0.16
CA GLY A 101 -2.09 8.86 -1.40
C GLY A 101 -1.00 9.90 -1.12
N SER A 102 -0.41 10.41 -2.15
CA SER A 102 -0.58 10.16 -3.59
C SER A 102 0.22 8.97 -4.13
N ALA A 103 1.05 8.34 -3.31
CA ALA A 103 1.85 7.21 -3.77
C ALA A 103 0.97 6.01 -4.13
N VAL A 104 1.35 5.33 -5.23
CA VAL A 104 0.71 4.12 -5.72
C VAL A 104 1.73 2.99 -5.83
N PHE A 105 1.27 1.75 -5.75
CA PHE A 105 2.15 0.59 -5.87
C PHE A 105 1.49 -0.55 -6.64
N ALA A 106 2.32 -1.40 -7.21
CA ALA A 106 1.90 -2.69 -7.76
C ALA A 106 2.83 -3.80 -7.24
N PRO A 107 2.31 -4.95 -6.82
CA PRO A 107 3.13 -6.09 -6.45
C PRO A 107 3.83 -6.66 -7.69
N ILE A 108 5.06 -7.11 -7.52
CA ILE A 108 5.83 -7.83 -8.55
C ILE A 108 5.54 -9.31 -8.33
N LEU A 109 4.82 -9.92 -9.26
CA LEU A 109 4.38 -11.31 -9.16
C LEU A 109 5.47 -12.28 -9.63
N ASN A 110 6.14 -11.93 -10.72
CA ASN A 110 7.16 -12.73 -11.35
C ASN A 110 8.25 -11.83 -11.96
N GLY A 111 9.44 -12.38 -12.15
CA GLY A 111 10.49 -11.71 -12.90
C GLY A 111 11.49 -10.91 -12.07
N ASP A 112 12.46 -10.35 -12.78
CA ASP A 112 13.50 -9.51 -12.21
C ASP A 112 13.02 -8.05 -12.22
N ALA A 113 12.88 -7.44 -11.05
CA ALA A 113 12.40 -6.06 -10.92
C ALA A 113 13.32 -5.03 -11.62
N ASP A 114 14.57 -5.40 -11.88
CA ASP A 114 15.50 -4.57 -12.63
C ASP A 114 15.05 -4.39 -14.09
N ALA A 115 14.25 -5.31 -14.64
CA ALA A 115 13.66 -5.15 -15.97
C ALA A 115 12.71 -3.95 -16.09
N SER A 116 12.17 -3.45 -14.98
CA SER A 116 11.27 -2.29 -14.95
C SER A 116 12.00 -0.94 -14.78
N ALA A 117 13.31 -0.97 -14.56
CA ALA A 117 14.12 0.25 -14.40
C ALA A 117 13.99 1.24 -15.57
N PRO A 118 13.88 0.78 -16.86
CA PRO A 118 13.67 1.69 -17.99
C PRO A 118 12.36 2.48 -17.91
N GLU A 119 11.29 1.89 -17.39
CA GLU A 119 9.99 2.56 -17.26
C GLU A 119 10.02 3.62 -16.14
N LEU A 120 10.75 3.35 -15.06
CA LEU A 120 10.96 4.35 -14.00
C LEU A 120 11.74 5.58 -14.48
N SER A 121 12.62 5.41 -15.46
CA SER A 121 13.38 6.53 -16.05
C SER A 121 12.53 7.40 -16.98
N ARG A 122 11.34 6.94 -17.39
CA ARG A 122 10.40 7.66 -18.27
C ARG A 122 9.27 8.36 -17.52
N LEU A 123 9.36 8.42 -16.20
CA LEU A 123 8.36 9.12 -15.40
C LEU A 123 8.40 10.63 -15.66
N PRO A 124 7.26 11.33 -15.56
CA PRO A 124 7.21 12.78 -15.68
C PRO A 124 8.16 13.50 -14.70
N SER A 125 8.56 14.71 -15.05
CA SER A 125 9.41 15.52 -14.17
C SER A 125 8.75 15.73 -12.80
N GLY A 126 9.53 15.54 -11.74
CA GLY A 126 9.06 15.62 -10.35
C GLY A 126 8.44 14.33 -9.80
N TRP A 127 8.22 13.33 -10.65
CA TRP A 127 7.78 12.00 -10.19
C TRP A 127 8.98 11.17 -9.76
N ARG A 128 8.72 10.22 -8.85
CA ARG A 128 9.73 9.27 -8.41
C ARG A 128 9.17 7.85 -8.47
N GLY A 129 9.99 6.94 -8.95
CA GLY A 129 9.69 5.51 -8.99
C GLY A 129 10.73 4.72 -8.22
N PHE A 130 10.28 3.66 -7.55
CA PHE A 130 11.11 2.80 -6.73
C PHE A 130 10.71 1.34 -6.95
N CYS A 131 11.72 0.46 -7.00
CA CYS A 131 11.53 -0.95 -6.78
C CYS A 131 11.96 -1.25 -5.34
N VAL A 132 11.06 -1.78 -4.53
CA VAL A 132 11.27 -1.98 -3.10
C VAL A 132 10.91 -3.40 -2.68
N SER A 133 11.50 -3.87 -1.59
CA SER A 133 11.12 -5.10 -0.92
C SER A 133 10.46 -4.77 0.41
N SER A 134 9.50 -5.62 0.83
CA SER A 134 8.95 -5.52 2.17
C SER A 134 10.04 -5.81 3.22
N LEU A 135 9.95 -5.14 4.35
CA LEU A 135 10.83 -5.42 5.48
C LEU A 135 10.34 -6.68 6.22
N PRO A 136 11.24 -7.58 6.63
CA PRO A 136 10.88 -8.75 7.43
C PRO A 136 10.37 -8.34 8.82
N GLU A 137 10.83 -7.21 9.31
CA GLU A 137 10.48 -6.69 10.64
C GLU A 137 10.46 -5.16 10.63
N HIS A 138 9.56 -4.58 11.43
CA HIS A 138 9.47 -3.12 11.53
C HIS A 138 10.73 -2.55 12.21
N PRO A 139 11.38 -1.51 11.66
CA PRO A 139 12.62 -0.96 12.23
C PRO A 139 12.50 -0.42 13.66
N LEU A 140 11.28 -0.08 14.10
CA LEU A 140 11.00 0.42 15.44
C LEU A 140 10.56 -0.68 16.42
N LYS A 141 10.56 -1.96 16.01
CA LYS A 141 10.17 -3.06 16.90
C LYS A 141 10.98 -3.09 18.21
N PRO A 142 12.31 -2.91 18.21
CA PRO A 142 13.06 -2.88 19.45
C PRO A 142 12.56 -1.83 20.47
N TRP A 143 12.08 -0.69 19.97
CA TRP A 143 11.57 0.37 20.86
C TRP A 143 10.26 0.01 21.56
N SER A 144 9.45 -0.89 20.98
CA SER A 144 8.23 -1.38 21.63
C SER A 144 8.53 -2.44 22.69
N GLU A 145 9.60 -3.20 22.51
CA GLU A 145 10.05 -4.22 23.47
C GLU A 145 10.66 -3.58 24.72
N ASP A 146 11.46 -2.52 24.56
CA ASP A 146 12.02 -1.74 25.67
C ASP A 146 10.94 -1.09 26.55
N ALA A 147 9.82 -0.66 25.96
CA ALA A 147 8.71 -0.03 26.68
C ALA A 147 7.89 -1.03 27.54
N GLU A 148 7.88 -2.32 27.18
CA GLU A 148 7.21 -3.36 27.98
C GLU A 148 8.04 -3.77 29.19
N GLU A 149 9.37 -3.76 29.11
CA GLU A 149 10.26 -4.06 30.25
C GLU A 149 10.22 -2.96 31.33
N GLU A 150 10.11 -1.68 30.94
CA GLU A 150 9.98 -0.57 31.91
C GLU A 150 8.65 -0.59 32.68
N ASN A 151 7.58 -1.15 32.10
CA ASN A 151 6.27 -1.23 32.75
C ASN A 151 6.10 -2.43 33.71
N LEU A 152 7.00 -3.40 33.67
CA LEU A 152 6.99 -4.59 34.55
C LEU A 152 7.85 -4.41 35.83
N GLY A 153 8.46 -3.25 35.98
CA GLY A 153 9.42 -2.91 37.04
C GLY A 153 8.86 -2.06 38.22
N VAL A 154 7.52 -2.04 38.47
CA VAL A 154 6.92 -1.33 39.61
C VAL A 154 6.11 -2.26 40.47
#